data_58e5613e49a83e740ccf70d0db32e043
#
_entry.id   58e5613e49a83e740ccf70d0db32e043
#
_cell.length_a   1.000
_cell.length_b   1.000
_cell.length_c   1.000
_cell.angle_alpha   90.00
_cell.angle_beta   90.00
_cell.angle_gamma   90.00
#
_symmetry.space_group_name_H-M   'P 1'
#
loop_
_entity.id
_entity.type
_entity.pdbx_description
1 polymer ?
#
loop_
_entity_poly.entity_id
_entity_poly.type
_entity_poly.pdbx_seq_one_letter_code
_entity_poly.pdbx_strand_id
1 'polypeptide(L)'
;MFKSPLFWKIVTLGGAIILLLIPLTMVRQIIVERSDYRDEVEDAIRQSTSGPQKMVGPLIAVPVTELYIELEGDKQIQRKRSYIHFWLPESMVVEGNQNVEARKIGIYEGQVWHNELSVKAEFNAERLRDLNHPNVSVGKPFIVVGVGDARGIGVVQAPQINGESLAVEPGTGLDGGAQGIHIPLPDASWAEQNLSMALSLNLSGTGDFSVVPVGRNSEMTLTSNWPHPNFLGDFLPAKREISESGFKAQWQSSWFANNLGERFDGEKIGWKGMPAFSVAVATPADQYQLTDRATKYAILLIVLTFMSFFVLESMTSLRLHPMQYLLVGLSLVMFYLLLLALSEHIGFTAAWITASLVGALMNGVYLQAILQSWRNSILFTVALLGLDGVMWVLLRSQDSSLLLGTGVLLVAL
;
A
#
# COMPACT_ATOMS: atom_id res chain seq x y z
N MET A 1 -6.17 -31.21 -47.69
CA MET A 1 -6.51 -30.56 -46.46
C MET A 1 -7.08 -29.14 -46.66
N PHE A 2 -6.60 -28.36 -47.60
CA PHE A 2 -7.01 -26.96 -47.84
C PHE A 2 -8.37 -26.75 -48.58
N LYS A 3 -9.11 -27.78 -48.93
CA LYS A 3 -10.40 -27.69 -49.64
C LYS A 3 -11.62 -27.85 -48.73
N SER A 4 -11.44 -28.03 -47.40
CA SER A 4 -12.57 -28.19 -46.48
C SER A 4 -13.18 -26.83 -46.14
N PRO A 5 -14.50 -26.62 -46.29
CA PRO A 5 -15.16 -25.41 -45.87
C PRO A 5 -15.01 -25.13 -44.38
N LEU A 6 -14.86 -26.17 -43.56
CA LEU A 6 -14.57 -26.08 -42.13
C LEU A 6 -13.20 -25.42 -41.85
N PHE A 7 -12.16 -25.77 -42.62
CA PHE A 7 -10.84 -25.18 -42.49
C PHE A 7 -10.86 -23.66 -42.70
N TRP A 8 -11.48 -23.22 -43.78
CA TRP A 8 -11.61 -21.80 -44.08
C TRP A 8 -12.41 -21.04 -43.03
N LYS A 9 -13.41 -21.69 -42.43
CA LYS A 9 -14.20 -21.10 -41.35
C LYS A 9 -13.37 -20.91 -40.11
N ILE A 10 -12.59 -21.90 -39.69
CA ILE A 10 -11.65 -21.76 -38.51
C ILE A 10 -10.64 -20.65 -38.79
N VAL A 11 -10.09 -20.56 -40.00
CA VAL A 11 -9.17 -19.49 -40.38
C VAL A 11 -9.80 -18.10 -40.27
N THR A 12 -11.05 -17.95 -40.77
CA THR A 12 -11.76 -16.66 -40.68
C THR A 12 -12.16 -16.29 -39.26
N LEU A 13 -12.52 -17.26 -38.41
CA LEU A 13 -12.78 -17.01 -36.98
C LEU A 13 -11.49 -16.61 -36.24
N GLY A 14 -10.36 -17.30 -36.52
CA GLY A 14 -9.07 -16.92 -35.99
C GLY A 14 -8.66 -15.49 -36.40
N GLY A 15 -8.90 -15.15 -37.68
CA GLY A 15 -8.69 -13.80 -38.21
C GLY A 15 -9.56 -12.74 -37.49
N ALA A 16 -10.83 -13.08 -37.24
CA ALA A 16 -11.74 -12.19 -36.49
C ALA A 16 -11.29 -11.98 -35.03
N ILE A 17 -10.80 -13.02 -34.36
CA ILE A 17 -10.23 -12.89 -33.00
C ILE A 17 -9.03 -11.97 -33.03
N ILE A 18 -8.11 -12.15 -33.99
CA ILE A 18 -6.90 -11.29 -34.10
C ILE A 18 -7.33 -9.83 -34.38
N LEU A 19 -8.33 -9.61 -35.22
CA LEU A 19 -8.83 -8.26 -35.48
C LEU A 19 -9.44 -7.61 -34.23
N LEU A 20 -10.12 -8.38 -33.38
CA LEU A 20 -10.69 -7.89 -32.12
C LEU A 20 -9.64 -7.56 -31.05
N LEU A 21 -8.41 -8.05 -31.20
CA LEU A 21 -7.33 -7.62 -30.30
C LEU A 21 -7.03 -6.12 -30.42
N ILE A 22 -7.25 -5.53 -31.60
CA ILE A 22 -6.99 -4.09 -31.81
C ILE A 22 -7.88 -3.23 -30.90
N PRO A 23 -9.22 -3.28 -30.96
CA PRO A 23 -10.05 -2.49 -30.07
C PRO A 23 -9.90 -2.92 -28.59
N LEU A 24 -9.59 -4.19 -28.31
CA LEU A 24 -9.33 -4.65 -26.95
C LEU A 24 -8.08 -4.00 -26.34
N THR A 25 -6.99 -3.88 -27.13
CA THR A 25 -5.78 -3.17 -26.68
C THR A 25 -6.04 -1.68 -26.46
N MET A 26 -6.90 -1.06 -27.29
CA MET A 26 -7.31 0.35 -27.07
C MET A 26 -8.09 0.52 -25.76
N VAL A 27 -9.03 -0.37 -25.45
CA VAL A 27 -9.76 -0.35 -24.16
C VAL A 27 -8.78 -0.52 -23.00
N ARG A 28 -7.85 -1.46 -23.10
CA ARG A 28 -6.82 -1.66 -22.07
C ARG A 28 -5.93 -0.43 -21.88
N GLN A 29 -5.58 0.25 -22.96
CA GLN A 29 -4.81 1.48 -22.88
C GLN A 29 -5.57 2.58 -22.11
N ILE A 30 -6.87 2.74 -22.34
CA ILE A 30 -7.72 3.66 -21.58
C ILE A 30 -7.75 3.29 -20.09
N ILE A 31 -7.84 1.99 -19.76
CA ILE A 31 -7.81 1.54 -18.36
C ILE A 31 -6.50 1.92 -17.67
N VAL A 32 -5.36 1.70 -18.35
CA VAL A 32 -4.03 2.07 -17.85
C VAL A 32 -3.93 3.58 -17.66
N GLU A 33 -4.32 4.37 -18.64
CA GLU A 33 -4.33 5.83 -18.56
C GLU A 33 -5.15 6.35 -17.37
N ARG A 34 -6.33 5.74 -17.11
CA ARG A 34 -7.15 6.09 -15.96
C ARG A 34 -6.51 5.69 -14.63
N SER A 35 -5.84 4.55 -14.58
CA SER A 35 -5.08 4.12 -13.41
C SER A 35 -3.90 5.04 -13.12
N ASP A 36 -3.15 5.43 -14.15
CA ASP A 36 -2.01 6.34 -14.03
C ASP A 36 -2.47 7.73 -13.51
N TYR A 37 -3.59 8.23 -14.04
CA TYR A 37 -4.16 9.51 -13.57
C TYR A 37 -4.64 9.43 -12.11
N ARG A 38 -5.16 8.28 -11.65
CA ARG A 38 -5.46 8.08 -10.23
C ARG A 38 -4.19 8.16 -9.38
N ASP A 39 -3.11 7.52 -9.81
CA ASP A 39 -1.83 7.53 -9.10
C ASP A 39 -1.26 8.95 -9.03
N GLU A 40 -1.39 9.76 -10.09
CA GLU A 40 -1.06 11.19 -10.08
C GLU A 40 -1.88 11.97 -9.04
N VAL A 41 -3.18 11.68 -8.92
CA VAL A 41 -4.05 12.31 -7.91
C VAL A 41 -3.65 11.91 -6.50
N GLU A 42 -3.35 10.62 -6.25
CA GLU A 42 -2.83 10.16 -4.96
C GLU A 42 -1.52 10.88 -4.60
N ASP A 43 -0.62 11.05 -5.57
CA ASP A 43 0.63 11.81 -5.38
C ASP A 43 0.37 13.31 -5.12
N ALA A 44 -0.62 13.91 -5.77
CA ALA A 44 -1.04 15.29 -5.49
C ALA A 44 -1.59 15.45 -4.07
N ILE A 45 -2.39 14.50 -3.59
CA ILE A 45 -2.87 14.46 -2.20
C ILE A 45 -1.69 14.35 -1.24
N ARG A 46 -0.72 13.46 -1.52
CA ARG A 46 0.51 13.29 -0.73
C ARG A 46 1.35 14.57 -0.69
N GLN A 47 1.48 15.27 -1.81
CA GLN A 47 2.22 16.53 -1.89
C GLN A 47 1.52 17.68 -1.14
N SER A 48 0.19 17.71 -1.15
CA SER A 48 -0.61 18.76 -0.49
C SER A 48 -0.82 18.52 1.01
N THR A 49 -0.59 17.31 1.50
CA THR A 49 -0.71 16.94 2.92
C THR A 49 0.67 16.62 3.51
N SER A 50 0.93 15.34 3.74
CA SER A 50 2.21 14.78 4.14
C SER A 50 2.31 13.35 3.63
N GLY A 51 3.53 12.91 3.35
CA GLY A 51 3.79 11.57 2.85
C GLY A 51 3.69 10.46 3.90
N PRO A 52 4.24 9.28 3.59
CA PRO A 52 4.41 8.22 4.57
C PRO A 52 5.21 8.70 5.77
N GLN A 53 4.81 8.26 6.96
CA GLN A 53 5.44 8.69 8.20
C GLN A 53 6.20 7.54 8.85
N LYS A 54 7.45 7.83 9.20
CA LYS A 54 8.28 6.93 9.99
C LYS A 54 8.78 7.67 11.22
N MET A 55 8.25 7.30 12.40
CA MET A 55 8.68 7.87 13.67
C MET A 55 9.91 7.12 14.18
N VAL A 56 10.95 7.87 14.54
CA VAL A 56 12.19 7.37 15.13
C VAL A 56 12.43 8.07 16.45
N GLY A 57 12.55 7.32 17.51
CA GLY A 57 12.70 7.87 18.86
C GLY A 57 11.44 7.65 19.72
N PRO A 58 11.48 8.17 20.96
CA PRO A 58 12.45 9.15 21.48
C PRO A 58 13.86 8.59 21.69
N LEU A 59 14.85 9.41 21.36
CA LEU A 59 16.28 9.15 21.58
C LEU A 59 16.85 10.34 22.34
N ILE A 60 17.79 10.14 23.28
CA ILE A 60 18.53 11.26 23.85
C ILE A 60 19.82 11.43 23.08
N ALA A 61 19.98 12.58 22.45
CA ALA A 61 21.19 12.98 21.76
C ALA A 61 22.11 13.71 22.74
N VAL A 62 23.31 13.18 22.94
CA VAL A 62 24.33 13.74 23.83
C VAL A 62 25.51 14.20 22.99
N PRO A 63 25.74 15.53 22.88
CA PRO A 63 26.92 16.03 22.20
C PRO A 63 28.16 15.66 22.99
N VAL A 64 29.11 14.99 22.36
CA VAL A 64 30.35 14.52 22.99
C VAL A 64 31.55 15.13 22.27
N THR A 65 32.48 15.62 23.03
CA THR A 65 33.79 16.09 22.55
C THR A 65 34.87 15.27 23.20
N GLU A 66 35.67 14.57 22.43
CA GLU A 66 36.77 13.72 22.88
C GLU A 66 38.09 14.30 22.43
N LEU A 67 39.05 14.36 23.37
CA LEU A 67 40.44 14.71 23.09
C LEU A 67 41.25 13.41 23.01
N TYR A 68 41.87 13.13 21.88
CA TYR A 68 42.69 11.96 21.68
C TYR A 68 44.07 12.35 21.12
N ILE A 69 45.06 11.50 21.36
CA ILE A 69 46.45 11.70 20.92
C ILE A 69 46.63 10.85 19.66
N GLU A 70 46.99 11.50 18.56
CA GLU A 70 47.38 10.85 17.32
C GLU A 70 48.91 10.93 17.16
N LEU A 71 49.51 9.80 16.76
CA LEU A 71 50.94 9.77 16.46
C LEU A 71 51.15 10.08 14.98
N GLU A 72 51.78 11.22 14.70
CA GLU A 72 52.18 11.61 13.34
C GLU A 72 53.73 11.56 13.26
N GLY A 73 54.28 10.40 12.88
CA GLY A 73 55.67 10.05 13.01
C GLY A 73 56.09 9.93 14.51
N ASP A 74 57.11 10.65 14.94
CA ASP A 74 57.59 10.67 16.35
C ASP A 74 56.88 11.76 17.20
N LYS A 75 55.94 12.50 16.66
CA LYS A 75 55.25 13.58 17.38
C LYS A 75 53.86 13.13 17.84
N GLN A 76 53.58 13.39 19.11
CA GLN A 76 52.24 13.26 19.67
C GLN A 76 51.46 14.55 19.39
N ILE A 77 50.38 14.45 18.61
CA ILE A 77 49.51 15.59 18.33
C ILE A 77 48.18 15.35 19.02
N GLN A 78 47.74 16.29 19.86
CA GLN A 78 46.40 16.25 20.46
C GLN A 78 45.38 16.69 19.44
N ARG A 79 44.41 15.79 19.17
CA ARG A 79 43.28 16.05 18.24
C ARG A 79 41.98 16.05 19.01
N LYS A 80 40.99 16.79 18.46
CA LYS A 80 39.64 16.91 18.95
C LYS A 80 38.69 16.24 18.01
N ARG A 81 37.82 15.33 18.51
CA ARG A 81 36.73 14.73 17.79
C ARG A 81 35.42 15.13 18.48
N SER A 82 34.43 15.62 17.70
CA SER A 82 33.09 15.87 18.21
C SER A 82 32.11 14.95 17.47
N TYR A 83 31.18 14.35 18.20
CA TYR A 83 30.14 13.46 17.69
C TYR A 83 28.91 13.51 18.57
N ILE A 84 27.77 13.04 18.07
CA ILE A 84 26.54 12.83 18.85
C ILE A 84 26.47 11.39 19.30
N HIS A 85 26.39 11.17 20.60
CA HIS A 85 26.10 9.87 21.17
C HIS A 85 24.60 9.75 21.41
N PHE A 86 23.97 8.68 20.86
CA PHE A 86 22.55 8.42 21.05
C PHE A 86 22.33 7.46 22.21
N TRP A 87 21.58 7.90 23.18
CA TRP A 87 21.16 7.11 24.33
C TRP A 87 19.75 6.55 24.07
N LEU A 88 19.66 5.23 24.00
CA LEU A 88 18.44 4.48 23.72
C LEU A 88 17.63 4.24 24.99
N PRO A 89 16.28 4.24 24.93
CA PRO A 89 15.46 3.94 26.10
C PRO A 89 15.52 2.45 26.48
N GLU A 90 15.38 2.16 27.76
CA GLU A 90 15.20 0.79 28.29
C GLU A 90 13.80 0.26 27.92
N SER A 91 12.78 1.10 28.02
CA SER A 91 11.41 0.79 27.61
C SER A 91 10.84 1.90 26.73
N MET A 92 10.08 1.51 25.72
CA MET A 92 9.34 2.41 24.83
C MET A 92 7.94 1.85 24.61
N VAL A 93 6.93 2.62 24.92
CA VAL A 93 5.52 2.27 24.72
C VAL A 93 4.87 3.36 23.86
N VAL A 94 4.29 2.94 22.74
CA VAL A 94 3.54 3.82 21.84
C VAL A 94 2.09 3.37 21.78
N GLU A 95 1.19 4.25 22.12
CA GLU A 95 -0.25 4.06 21.97
C GLU A 95 -0.76 5.05 20.94
N GLY A 96 -1.47 4.55 19.91
CA GLY A 96 -1.98 5.37 18.82
C GLY A 96 -3.46 5.12 18.57
N ASN A 97 -4.17 6.21 18.30
CA ASN A 97 -5.51 6.17 17.73
C ASN A 97 -5.48 6.82 16.34
N GLN A 98 -5.72 6.01 15.31
CA GLN A 98 -5.66 6.42 13.92
C GLN A 98 -7.06 6.63 13.38
N ASN A 99 -7.34 7.82 12.86
CA ASN A 99 -8.52 8.11 12.09
C ASN A 99 -8.16 8.27 10.61
N VAL A 100 -8.76 7.45 9.76
CA VAL A 100 -8.55 7.49 8.30
C VAL A 100 -9.74 8.18 7.65
N GLU A 101 -9.44 9.16 6.82
CA GLU A 101 -10.42 9.93 6.05
C GLU A 101 -10.15 9.82 4.56
N ALA A 102 -11.22 9.70 3.78
CA ALA A 102 -11.15 9.77 2.33
C ALA A 102 -11.04 11.23 1.86
N ARG A 103 -10.08 11.52 0.99
CA ARG A 103 -9.94 12.80 0.29
C ARG A 103 -10.22 12.59 -1.19
N LYS A 104 -11.10 13.43 -1.76
CA LYS A 104 -11.51 13.33 -3.17
C LYS A 104 -10.97 14.49 -3.98
N ILE A 105 -10.45 14.18 -5.17
CA ILE A 105 -10.14 15.14 -6.22
C ILE A 105 -10.82 14.65 -7.50
N GLY A 106 -11.91 15.33 -7.91
CA GLY A 106 -12.76 14.84 -8.99
C GLY A 106 -13.44 13.53 -8.64
N ILE A 107 -13.26 12.51 -9.47
CA ILE A 107 -13.79 11.15 -9.26
C ILE A 107 -12.81 10.24 -8.49
N TYR A 108 -11.59 10.69 -8.27
CA TYR A 108 -10.54 9.92 -7.61
C TYR A 108 -10.52 10.17 -6.11
N GLU A 109 -10.15 9.16 -5.37
CA GLU A 109 -10.13 9.15 -3.92
C GLU A 109 -8.79 8.63 -3.41
N GLY A 110 -8.18 9.36 -2.45
CA GLY A 110 -7.03 8.92 -1.69
C GLY A 110 -7.32 8.96 -0.20
N GLN A 111 -6.55 8.21 0.58
CA GLN A 111 -6.71 8.15 2.03
C GLN A 111 -5.66 9.01 2.71
N VAL A 112 -6.13 9.82 3.67
CA VAL A 112 -5.29 10.56 4.62
C VAL A 112 -5.62 10.05 6.01
N TRP A 113 -4.60 9.78 6.80
CA TRP A 113 -4.79 9.35 8.17
C TRP A 113 -4.23 10.38 9.17
N HIS A 114 -4.86 10.43 10.33
CA HIS A 114 -4.51 11.28 11.46
C HIS A 114 -4.32 10.39 12.68
N ASN A 115 -3.12 10.40 13.26
CA ASN A 115 -2.78 9.65 14.46
C ASN A 115 -2.71 10.59 15.66
N GLU A 116 -3.40 10.21 16.74
CA GLU A 116 -3.17 10.75 18.08
C GLU A 116 -2.24 9.75 18.79
N LEU A 117 -1.01 10.18 19.04
CA LEU A 117 0.03 9.33 19.60
C LEU A 117 0.36 9.74 21.03
N SER A 118 0.43 8.75 21.92
CA SER A 118 1.01 8.83 23.25
C SER A 118 2.27 7.96 23.28
N VAL A 119 3.41 8.59 23.56
CA VAL A 119 4.73 7.95 23.59
C VAL A 119 5.29 8.07 24.99
N LYS A 120 5.61 6.92 25.59
CA LYS A 120 6.26 6.83 26.90
C LYS A 120 7.62 6.15 26.74
N ALA A 121 8.63 6.66 27.38
CA ALA A 121 9.97 6.08 27.35
C ALA A 121 10.70 6.25 28.69
N GLU A 122 11.49 5.25 29.04
CA GLU A 122 12.33 5.26 30.22
C GLU A 122 13.80 5.08 29.85
N PHE A 123 14.67 5.89 30.40
CA PHE A 123 16.10 5.88 30.13
C PHE A 123 16.88 5.63 31.41
N ASN A 124 17.89 4.76 31.33
CA ASN A 124 18.76 4.42 32.47
C ASN A 124 20.12 5.10 32.34
N ALA A 125 20.45 5.98 33.25
CA ALA A 125 21.73 6.75 33.30
C ALA A 125 22.99 5.87 33.38
N GLU A 126 22.88 4.64 33.88
CA GLU A 126 24.03 3.73 33.93
C GLU A 126 24.67 3.46 32.57
N ARG A 127 23.88 3.62 31.49
CA ARG A 127 24.33 3.44 30.11
C ARG A 127 25.28 4.53 29.60
N LEU A 128 25.32 5.67 30.28
CA LEU A 128 26.20 6.78 29.92
C LEU A 128 27.52 6.81 30.73
N ARG A 129 27.73 5.88 31.66
CA ARG A 129 28.95 5.81 32.49
C ARG A 129 30.23 5.73 31.67
N ASP A 130 30.16 5.13 30.46
CA ASP A 130 31.31 5.03 29.55
C ASP A 130 31.74 6.38 28.97
N LEU A 131 30.91 7.42 29.08
CA LEU A 131 31.26 8.79 28.66
C LEU A 131 31.97 9.59 29.75
N ASN A 132 32.07 9.07 30.99
CA ASN A 132 32.68 9.76 32.12
C ASN A 132 34.19 9.51 32.18
N HIS A 133 34.94 10.03 31.20
CA HIS A 133 36.40 9.95 31.12
C HIS A 133 37.05 11.35 31.17
N PRO A 134 38.27 11.51 31.69
CA PRO A 134 38.94 12.80 31.79
C PRO A 134 39.12 13.57 30.48
N ASN A 135 39.17 12.84 29.37
CA ASN A 135 39.37 13.40 28.01
C ASN A 135 38.04 13.60 27.24
N VAL A 136 36.90 13.36 27.86
CA VAL A 136 35.58 13.47 27.28
C VAL A 136 34.82 14.62 27.96
N SER A 137 34.31 15.51 27.14
CA SER A 137 33.42 16.59 27.58
C SER A 137 32.03 16.35 27.00
N VAL A 138 31.01 16.28 27.86
CA VAL A 138 29.62 16.10 27.52
C VAL A 138 28.95 17.47 27.42
N GLY A 139 28.29 17.74 26.30
CA GLY A 139 27.46 18.92 26.08
C GLY A 139 26.05 18.79 26.66
N LYS A 140 25.22 19.80 26.44
CA LYS A 140 23.80 19.75 26.84
C LYS A 140 23.05 18.68 26.02
N PRO A 141 22.47 17.69 26.69
CA PRO A 141 21.67 16.68 25.98
C PRO A 141 20.34 17.24 25.55
N PHE A 142 19.73 16.60 24.54
CA PHE A 142 18.40 16.90 24.09
C PHE A 142 17.69 15.63 23.62
N ILE A 143 16.36 15.58 23.77
CA ILE A 143 15.57 14.44 23.29
C ILE A 143 15.18 14.70 21.84
N VAL A 144 15.24 13.67 21.01
CA VAL A 144 14.92 13.75 19.58
C VAL A 144 13.78 12.79 19.24
N VAL A 145 12.80 13.29 18.49
CA VAL A 145 11.78 12.48 17.85
C VAL A 145 11.78 12.85 16.37
N GLY A 146 12.28 11.94 15.55
CA GLY A 146 12.29 12.08 14.10
C GLY A 146 11.00 11.60 13.47
N VAL A 147 10.62 12.22 12.35
CA VAL A 147 9.47 11.85 11.53
C VAL A 147 9.84 11.80 10.05
N GLY A 148 9.02 11.14 9.24
CA GLY A 148 9.24 11.05 7.79
C GLY A 148 9.04 12.37 7.06
N ASP A 149 8.01 13.13 7.45
CA ASP A 149 7.65 14.44 6.88
C ASP A 149 7.11 15.35 7.99
N ALA A 150 7.84 16.43 8.29
CA ALA A 150 7.49 17.36 9.36
C ALA A 150 6.18 18.11 9.10
N ARG A 151 5.70 18.19 7.85
CA ARG A 151 4.41 18.81 7.52
C ARG A 151 3.23 18.05 8.16
N GLY A 152 3.42 16.76 8.47
CA GLY A 152 2.43 15.95 9.17
C GLY A 152 2.34 16.19 10.67
N ILE A 153 3.29 16.90 11.28
CA ILE A 153 3.26 17.20 12.70
C ILE A 153 2.16 18.24 12.96
N GLY A 154 1.16 17.84 13.73
CA GLY A 154 0.09 18.71 14.19
C GLY A 154 0.37 19.30 15.57
N VAL A 155 -0.59 19.19 16.47
CA VAL A 155 -0.44 19.67 17.85
C VAL A 155 0.53 18.75 18.60
N VAL A 156 1.55 19.35 19.22
CA VAL A 156 2.47 18.68 20.14
C VAL A 156 2.19 19.25 21.53
N GLN A 157 1.79 18.40 22.46
CA GLN A 157 1.63 18.79 23.85
C GLN A 157 3.01 18.87 24.51
N ALA A 158 3.17 19.81 25.48
CA ALA A 158 4.43 19.94 26.21
C ALA A 158 4.78 18.60 26.90
N PRO A 159 5.92 17.98 26.55
CA PRO A 159 6.31 16.70 27.10
C PRO A 159 6.60 16.82 28.60
N GLN A 160 6.30 15.73 29.31
CA GLN A 160 6.63 15.58 30.72
C GLN A 160 7.92 14.77 30.85
N ILE A 161 8.96 15.33 31.41
CA ILE A 161 10.24 14.67 31.69
C ILE A 161 10.44 14.68 33.18
N ASN A 162 10.44 13.50 33.82
CA ASN A 162 10.49 13.37 35.29
C ASN A 162 9.44 14.24 36.03
N GLY A 163 8.26 14.47 35.38
CA GLY A 163 7.21 15.31 35.93
C GLY A 163 7.36 16.81 35.66
N GLU A 164 8.43 17.25 35.01
CA GLU A 164 8.62 18.62 34.57
C GLU A 164 8.17 18.79 33.12
N SER A 165 7.44 19.88 32.84
CA SER A 165 6.98 20.20 31.47
C SER A 165 8.07 21.00 30.75
N LEU A 166 8.61 20.47 29.67
CA LEU A 166 9.65 21.12 28.88
C LEU A 166 9.11 21.66 27.55
N ALA A 167 9.81 22.65 26.99
CA ALA A 167 9.47 23.20 25.68
C ALA A 167 9.91 22.26 24.56
N VAL A 168 9.13 22.24 23.47
CA VAL A 168 9.44 21.53 22.23
C VAL A 168 9.91 22.52 21.18
N GLU A 169 11.00 22.19 20.51
CA GLU A 169 11.54 22.99 19.42
C GLU A 169 11.41 22.26 18.08
N PRO A 170 11.16 22.97 16.96
CA PRO A 170 11.07 22.38 15.63
C PRO A 170 12.43 21.89 15.15
N GLY A 171 12.40 20.84 14.32
CA GLY A 171 13.60 20.16 13.83
C GLY A 171 14.17 19.17 14.84
N THR A 172 15.07 18.30 14.40
CA THR A 172 15.68 17.29 15.28
C THR A 172 16.88 17.81 16.08
N GLY A 173 17.38 19.00 15.78
CA GLY A 173 18.63 19.49 16.36
C GLY A 173 19.90 18.75 15.88
N LEU A 174 19.75 17.83 14.92
CA LEU A 174 20.85 17.04 14.35
C LEU A 174 21.27 17.58 12.99
N ASP A 175 22.54 17.46 12.68
CA ASP A 175 23.05 17.71 11.34
C ASP A 175 22.52 16.64 10.34
N GLY A 176 22.41 16.97 9.06
CA GLY A 176 21.99 16.02 8.03
C GLY A 176 20.52 16.08 7.59
N GLY A 177 19.73 17.05 8.08
CA GLY A 177 18.38 17.35 7.55
C GLY A 177 17.28 16.39 7.98
N ALA A 178 17.50 15.61 9.03
CA ALA A 178 16.45 14.79 9.62
C ALA A 178 15.29 15.67 10.13
N GLN A 179 14.06 15.34 9.73
CA GLN A 179 12.86 16.09 10.12
C GLN A 179 12.30 15.57 11.45
N GLY A 180 11.66 16.44 12.23
CA GLY A 180 11.07 16.06 13.50
C GLY A 180 11.02 17.20 14.51
N ILE A 181 11.07 16.85 15.77
CA ILE A 181 11.11 17.78 16.93
C ILE A 181 12.25 17.41 17.87
N HIS A 182 12.70 18.38 18.64
CA HIS A 182 13.59 18.10 19.75
C HIS A 182 13.20 18.85 21.03
N ILE A 183 13.65 18.33 22.17
CA ILE A 183 13.33 18.85 23.49
C ILE A 183 14.67 19.09 24.19
N PRO A 184 15.14 20.34 24.28
CA PRO A 184 16.39 20.66 25.00
C PRO A 184 16.25 20.30 26.47
N LEU A 185 17.22 19.55 27.02
CA LEU A 185 17.30 19.32 28.44
C LEU A 185 18.08 20.49 29.10
N PRO A 186 17.74 20.89 30.34
CA PRO A 186 18.24 22.14 30.95
C PRO A 186 19.75 22.22 31.01
N ASP A 187 20.41 21.13 31.42
CA ASP A 187 21.86 21.05 31.52
C ASP A 187 22.40 19.61 31.42
N ALA A 188 23.72 19.44 31.50
CA ALA A 188 24.38 18.15 31.34
C ALA A 188 24.10 17.16 32.50
N SER A 189 23.68 17.63 33.67
CA SER A 189 23.40 16.77 34.84
C SER A 189 22.19 15.87 34.61
N TRP A 190 21.32 16.22 33.68
CA TRP A 190 20.19 15.38 33.24
C TRP A 190 20.64 14.06 32.62
N ALA A 191 21.84 14.00 32.05
CA ALA A 191 22.44 12.76 31.56
C ALA A 191 22.93 11.82 32.65
N GLU A 192 23.02 12.30 33.90
CA GLU A 192 23.48 11.53 35.05
C GLU A 192 22.37 10.85 35.84
N GLN A 193 21.12 11.11 35.49
CA GLN A 193 19.92 10.57 36.15
C GLN A 193 19.03 9.75 35.22
N ASN A 194 18.27 8.83 35.78
CA ASN A 194 17.25 8.12 35.05
C ASN A 194 16.16 9.10 34.61
N LEU A 195 15.73 8.99 33.35
CA LEU A 195 14.70 9.86 32.78
C LEU A 195 13.47 9.05 32.43
N SER A 196 12.31 9.57 32.84
CA SER A 196 10.99 9.10 32.40
C SER A 196 10.35 10.17 31.53
N MET A 197 9.93 9.81 30.35
CA MET A 197 9.35 10.72 29.36
C MET A 197 7.92 10.30 29.00
N ALA A 198 7.02 11.28 28.93
CA ALA A 198 5.71 11.15 28.32
C ALA A 198 5.49 12.27 27.32
N LEU A 199 5.15 11.92 26.07
CA LEU A 199 4.91 12.86 24.96
C LEU A 199 3.59 12.51 24.29
N SER A 200 2.75 13.49 24.03
CA SER A 200 1.57 13.36 23.16
C SER A 200 1.73 14.24 21.95
N LEU A 201 1.53 13.67 20.77
CA LEU A 201 1.61 14.40 19.50
C LEU A 201 0.59 13.89 18.49
N ASN A 202 0.11 14.80 17.66
CA ASN A 202 -0.71 14.46 16.51
C ASN A 202 0.18 14.38 15.27
N LEU A 203 0.07 13.27 14.55
CA LEU A 203 0.85 13.04 13.33
C LEU A 203 -0.08 12.60 12.20
N SER A 204 -0.04 13.31 11.09
CA SER A 204 -0.85 13.02 9.90
C SER A 204 0.03 12.54 8.76
N GLY A 205 -0.56 11.75 7.85
CA GLY A 205 0.16 11.24 6.70
C GLY A 205 -0.73 10.56 5.68
N THR A 206 -0.09 10.03 4.65
CA THR A 206 -0.68 9.18 3.61
C THR A 206 0.11 7.89 3.50
N GLY A 207 -0.50 6.82 2.98
CA GLY A 207 0.18 5.54 2.81
C GLY A 207 0.45 4.84 4.13
N ASP A 208 1.73 4.63 4.46
CA ASP A 208 2.12 3.87 5.65
C ASP A 208 2.50 4.75 6.85
N PHE A 209 2.21 4.20 8.02
CA PHE A 209 2.69 4.67 9.30
C PHE A 209 3.64 3.64 9.91
N SER A 210 4.82 4.08 10.31
CA SER A 210 5.87 3.22 10.83
C SER A 210 6.47 3.80 12.11
N VAL A 211 6.81 2.92 13.06
CA VAL A 211 7.50 3.27 14.31
C VAL A 211 8.73 2.37 14.47
N VAL A 212 9.90 2.98 14.63
CA VAL A 212 11.14 2.24 14.89
C VAL A 212 11.20 1.85 16.37
N PRO A 213 11.31 0.54 16.68
CA PRO A 213 11.40 0.08 18.07
C PRO A 213 12.81 0.33 18.65
N VAL A 214 13.09 1.57 19.03
CA VAL A 214 14.42 1.98 19.52
C VAL A 214 14.71 1.56 20.96
N GLY A 215 13.67 1.19 21.72
CA GLY A 215 13.84 0.73 23.10
C GLY A 215 14.40 -0.70 23.19
N ARG A 216 15.04 -1.02 24.32
CA ARG A 216 15.40 -2.41 24.62
C ARG A 216 14.18 -3.31 24.66
N ASN A 217 13.08 -2.81 25.21
CA ASN A 217 11.74 -3.37 25.07
C ASN A 217 10.87 -2.30 24.43
N SER A 218 10.31 -2.60 23.30
CA SER A 218 9.43 -1.70 22.57
C SER A 218 8.09 -2.34 22.33
N GLU A 219 7.03 -1.59 22.62
CA GLU A 219 5.64 -2.00 22.42
C GLU A 219 4.90 -0.90 21.64
N MET A 220 4.07 -1.29 20.70
CA MET A 220 3.15 -0.39 20.02
C MET A 220 1.75 -0.99 19.99
N THR A 221 0.76 -0.19 20.36
CA THR A 221 -0.65 -0.50 20.16
C THR A 221 -1.26 0.56 19.27
N LEU A 222 -1.86 0.14 18.16
CA LEU A 222 -2.56 1.03 17.24
C LEU A 222 -4.00 0.58 17.06
N THR A 223 -4.94 1.48 17.27
CA THR A 223 -6.36 1.31 16.96
C THR A 223 -6.71 2.22 15.78
N SER A 224 -7.47 1.72 14.81
CA SER A 224 -7.86 2.47 13.61
C SER A 224 -9.30 2.17 13.22
N ASN A 225 -9.99 3.16 12.64
CA ASN A 225 -11.31 3.00 12.03
C ASN A 225 -11.24 2.36 10.63
N TRP A 226 -10.05 2.01 10.12
CA TRP A 226 -9.86 1.46 8.79
C TRP A 226 -9.94 -0.07 8.79
N PRO A 227 -10.87 -0.70 8.03
CA PRO A 227 -11.08 -2.15 8.07
C PRO A 227 -10.09 -2.97 7.23
N HIS A 228 -9.22 -2.32 6.44
CA HIS A 228 -8.30 -2.98 5.50
C HIS A 228 -6.83 -2.65 5.80
N PRO A 229 -6.29 -3.00 6.98
CA PRO A 229 -4.87 -2.78 7.27
C PRO A 229 -4.00 -3.71 6.43
N ASN A 230 -2.88 -3.18 5.92
CA ASN A 230 -1.79 -3.98 5.39
C ASN A 230 -0.60 -3.86 6.35
N PHE A 231 -0.32 -4.92 7.09
CA PHE A 231 0.80 -4.96 8.04
C PHE A 231 2.09 -5.25 7.28
N LEU A 232 2.97 -4.27 7.28
CA LEU A 232 4.24 -4.24 6.55
C LEU A 232 5.41 -4.15 7.54
N GLY A 233 6.61 -3.94 7.00
CA GLY A 233 7.82 -3.73 7.79
C GLY A 233 8.47 -5.02 8.28
N ASP A 234 9.43 -4.86 9.18
CA ASP A 234 10.30 -5.95 9.63
C ASP A 234 9.69 -6.78 10.75
N PHE A 235 8.63 -6.25 11.38
CA PHE A 235 7.93 -6.87 12.51
C PHE A 235 6.43 -6.92 12.25
N LEU A 236 5.88 -8.12 12.22
CA LEU A 236 4.43 -8.31 12.19
C LEU A 236 3.82 -8.11 13.58
N PRO A 237 2.54 -7.69 13.68
CA PRO A 237 1.87 -7.56 14.98
C PRO A 237 1.75 -8.92 15.68
N ALA A 238 2.08 -8.95 16.97
CA ALA A 238 1.95 -10.12 17.83
C ALA A 238 0.47 -10.49 18.08
N LYS A 239 -0.40 -9.46 18.14
CA LYS A 239 -1.84 -9.62 18.24
C LYS A 239 -2.52 -8.66 17.27
N ARG A 240 -3.59 -9.12 16.63
CA ARG A 240 -4.40 -8.30 15.71
C ARG A 240 -5.86 -8.72 15.76
N GLU A 241 -6.71 -7.72 15.80
CA GLU A 241 -8.17 -7.87 15.70
C GLU A 241 -8.61 -6.98 14.54
N ILE A 242 -9.28 -7.55 13.54
CA ILE A 242 -9.76 -6.82 12.34
C ILE A 242 -11.27 -7.05 12.27
N SER A 243 -12.02 -5.97 12.09
CA SER A 243 -13.48 -5.97 11.94
C SER A 243 -13.90 -5.01 10.83
N GLU A 244 -15.18 -5.01 10.48
CA GLU A 244 -15.72 -4.04 9.52
C GLU A 244 -15.63 -2.57 10.01
N SER A 245 -15.55 -2.36 11.32
CA SER A 245 -15.41 -1.03 11.92
C SER A 245 -13.98 -0.55 12.09
N GLY A 246 -12.99 -1.38 11.74
CA GLY A 246 -11.58 -1.03 11.86
C GLY A 246 -10.71 -2.15 12.42
N PHE A 247 -9.51 -1.80 12.89
CA PHE A 247 -8.59 -2.77 13.47
C PHE A 247 -7.97 -2.28 14.79
N LYS A 248 -7.49 -3.25 15.58
CA LYS A 248 -6.58 -3.04 16.70
C LYS A 248 -5.41 -4.01 16.55
N ALA A 249 -4.19 -3.49 16.60
CA ALA A 249 -2.98 -4.30 16.44
C ALA A 249 -1.94 -3.94 17.51
N GLN A 250 -1.19 -4.94 17.96
CA GLN A 250 -0.15 -4.81 18.97
C GLN A 250 1.14 -5.42 18.47
N TRP A 251 2.22 -4.65 18.53
CA TRP A 251 3.58 -5.06 18.21
C TRP A 251 4.43 -5.07 19.46
N GLN A 252 5.39 -5.97 19.48
CA GLN A 252 6.41 -6.07 20.52
C GLN A 252 7.75 -6.39 19.87
N SER A 253 8.81 -5.76 20.33
CA SER A 253 10.17 -6.06 19.94
C SER A 253 11.10 -5.95 21.15
N SER A 254 12.05 -6.86 21.22
CA SER A 254 13.15 -6.78 22.17
C SER A 254 14.42 -6.27 21.48
N TRP A 255 15.35 -5.77 22.25
CA TRP A 255 16.64 -5.29 21.78
C TRP A 255 17.43 -6.34 20.97
N PHE A 256 17.23 -7.64 21.22
CA PHE A 256 17.85 -8.70 20.42
C PHE A 256 17.33 -8.75 18.99
N ALA A 257 16.10 -8.33 18.77
CA ALA A 257 15.44 -8.38 17.47
C ALA A 257 15.68 -7.11 16.64
N ASN A 258 15.83 -5.94 17.27
CA ASN A 258 16.02 -4.68 16.56
C ASN A 258 17.47 -4.45 16.09
N ASN A 259 18.43 -5.22 16.64
CA ASN A 259 19.87 -5.17 16.33
C ASN A 259 20.48 -3.75 16.40
N LEU A 260 19.89 -2.88 17.21
CA LEU A 260 20.43 -1.56 17.52
C LEU A 260 21.45 -1.73 18.65
N GLY A 261 22.74 -1.57 18.35
CA GLY A 261 23.81 -1.69 19.35
C GLY A 261 23.76 -0.58 20.40
N GLU A 262 24.48 -0.76 21.52
CA GLU A 262 24.58 0.25 22.60
C GLU A 262 25.16 1.58 22.11
N ARG A 263 25.97 1.53 21.05
CA ARG A 263 26.55 2.70 20.38
C ARG A 263 25.92 2.86 19.02
N PHE A 264 24.75 3.43 19.00
CA PHE A 264 24.05 3.74 17.80
C PHE A 264 24.65 5.03 17.17
N ASP A 265 25.16 4.90 15.94
CA ASP A 265 25.65 6.03 15.13
C ASP A 265 24.56 6.36 14.10
N GLY A 266 23.68 7.30 14.45
CA GLY A 266 22.56 7.72 13.60
C GLY A 266 22.97 8.35 12.28
N GLU A 267 24.23 8.79 12.13
CA GLU A 267 24.74 9.35 10.89
C GLU A 267 25.04 8.26 9.86
N LYS A 268 25.46 7.06 10.30
CA LYS A 268 25.82 5.95 9.40
C LYS A 268 24.64 5.09 8.95
N ILE A 269 23.64 4.95 9.81
CA ILE A 269 22.49 4.08 9.54
C ILE A 269 21.30 4.91 9.04
N GLY A 270 21.28 5.74 8.21
CA GLY A 270 20.14 6.57 7.75
C GLY A 270 18.78 6.08 8.29
N TRP A 271 18.04 6.92 8.94
CA TRP A 271 16.76 6.62 9.65
C TRP A 271 15.75 5.85 8.80
N LYS A 272 15.81 5.99 7.47
CA LYS A 272 14.94 5.29 6.52
C LYS A 272 15.16 3.77 6.50
N GLY A 273 16.38 3.30 6.72
CA GLY A 273 16.75 1.89 6.69
C GLY A 273 16.54 1.12 7.99
N MET A 274 16.09 1.78 9.08
CA MET A 274 15.87 1.09 10.35
C MET A 274 14.65 0.19 10.31
N PRO A 275 14.72 -1.02 10.92
CA PRO A 275 13.58 -1.91 11.05
C PRO A 275 12.45 -1.24 11.85
N ALA A 276 11.21 -1.45 11.43
CA ALA A 276 10.06 -0.77 12.00
C ALA A 276 8.80 -1.64 12.12
N PHE A 277 7.97 -1.32 13.08
CA PHE A 277 6.55 -1.69 13.12
C PHE A 277 5.85 -0.85 12.04
N SER A 278 5.16 -1.46 11.11
CA SER A 278 4.54 -0.71 10.01
C SER A 278 3.16 -1.20 9.68
N VAL A 279 2.29 -0.27 9.37
CA VAL A 279 0.95 -0.53 8.83
C VAL A 279 0.65 0.48 7.73
N ALA A 280 0.18 -0.02 6.60
CA ALA A 280 -0.33 0.82 5.52
C ALA A 280 -1.86 0.78 5.49
N VAL A 281 -2.43 1.93 5.14
CA VAL A 281 -3.84 2.07 4.82
C VAL A 281 -4.03 1.55 3.40
N ALA A 282 -4.34 0.24 3.28
CA ALA A 282 -4.54 -0.37 1.98
C ALA A 282 -5.90 0.00 1.41
N THR A 283 -5.94 0.41 0.15
CA THR A 283 -7.19 0.49 -0.61
C THR A 283 -7.58 -0.92 -1.03
N PRO A 284 -8.82 -1.37 -0.78
CA PRO A 284 -9.30 -2.62 -1.37
C PRO A 284 -9.07 -2.59 -2.87
N ALA A 285 -8.91 -3.78 -3.50
CA ALA A 285 -8.60 -3.89 -4.92
C ALA A 285 -9.42 -2.91 -5.75
N ASP A 286 -8.72 -1.92 -6.29
CA ASP A 286 -9.30 -0.81 -7.00
C ASP A 286 -10.04 -1.27 -8.27
N GLN A 287 -11.09 -0.56 -8.63
CA GLN A 287 -11.90 -0.83 -9.82
C GLN A 287 -11.07 -0.91 -11.10
N TYR A 288 -10.00 -0.11 -11.22
CA TYR A 288 -9.11 -0.14 -12.38
C TYR A 288 -8.29 -1.43 -12.45
N GLN A 289 -7.77 -1.89 -11.31
CA GLN A 289 -7.05 -3.17 -11.22
C GLN A 289 -7.95 -4.34 -11.54
N LEU A 290 -9.21 -4.34 -11.06
CA LEU A 290 -10.18 -5.38 -11.35
C LEU A 290 -10.59 -5.34 -12.83
N THR A 291 -10.75 -4.16 -13.42
CA THR A 291 -11.07 -3.99 -14.84
C THR A 291 -9.90 -4.39 -15.75
N ASP A 292 -8.65 -4.06 -15.40
CA ASP A 292 -7.45 -4.54 -16.13
C ASP A 292 -7.34 -6.07 -16.08
N ARG A 293 -7.56 -6.67 -14.90
CA ARG A 293 -7.61 -8.14 -14.76
C ARG A 293 -8.72 -8.74 -15.61
N ALA A 294 -9.92 -8.17 -15.60
CA ALA A 294 -11.03 -8.61 -16.44
C ALA A 294 -10.66 -8.56 -17.93
N THR A 295 -10.02 -7.49 -18.37
CA THR A 295 -9.61 -7.30 -19.77
C THR A 295 -8.51 -8.28 -20.19
N LYS A 296 -7.63 -8.70 -19.28
CA LYS A 296 -6.63 -9.76 -19.53
C LYS A 296 -7.29 -11.10 -19.87
N TYR A 297 -8.45 -11.40 -19.29
CA TYR A 297 -9.22 -12.61 -19.58
C TYR A 297 -10.20 -12.43 -20.75
N ALA A 298 -10.28 -11.26 -21.37
CA ALA A 298 -11.22 -10.97 -22.45
C ALA A 298 -11.05 -11.92 -23.64
N ILE A 299 -9.82 -12.29 -23.97
CA ILE A 299 -9.54 -13.25 -25.06
C ILE A 299 -10.22 -14.59 -24.79
N LEU A 300 -10.16 -15.07 -23.53
CA LEU A 300 -10.83 -16.31 -23.12
C LEU A 300 -12.34 -16.23 -23.34
N LEU A 301 -12.97 -15.13 -22.90
CA LEU A 301 -14.40 -14.90 -23.08
C LEU A 301 -14.80 -14.87 -24.59
N ILE A 302 -14.01 -14.16 -25.40
CA ILE A 302 -14.24 -14.09 -26.86
C ILE A 302 -14.14 -15.48 -27.51
N VAL A 303 -13.08 -16.24 -27.18
CA VAL A 303 -12.87 -17.59 -27.73
C VAL A 303 -14.00 -18.53 -27.33
N LEU A 304 -14.37 -18.58 -26.04
CA LEU A 304 -15.44 -19.43 -25.52
C LEU A 304 -16.80 -19.04 -26.15
N THR A 305 -17.07 -17.75 -26.32
CA THR A 305 -18.27 -17.26 -26.99
C THR A 305 -18.29 -17.69 -28.45
N PHE A 306 -17.19 -17.56 -29.18
CA PHE A 306 -17.10 -18.00 -30.59
C PHE A 306 -17.22 -19.51 -30.71
N MET A 307 -16.66 -20.29 -29.79
CA MET A 307 -16.86 -21.74 -29.73
C MET A 307 -18.35 -22.09 -29.51
N SER A 308 -19.01 -21.42 -28.54
CA SER A 308 -20.46 -21.62 -28.30
C SER A 308 -21.30 -21.32 -29.53
N PHE A 309 -20.99 -20.26 -30.27
CA PHE A 309 -21.62 -19.94 -31.56
C PHE A 309 -21.37 -21.01 -32.62
N PHE A 310 -20.13 -21.49 -32.70
CA PHE A 310 -19.76 -22.51 -33.67
C PHE A 310 -20.47 -23.86 -33.39
N VAL A 311 -20.61 -24.25 -32.12
CA VAL A 311 -21.36 -25.41 -31.68
C VAL A 311 -22.86 -25.25 -32.05
N LEU A 312 -23.42 -24.10 -31.69
CA LEU A 312 -24.84 -23.79 -32.00
C LEU A 312 -25.09 -23.83 -33.51
N GLU A 313 -24.20 -23.29 -34.33
CA GLU A 313 -24.29 -23.37 -35.80
C GLU A 313 -24.18 -24.81 -36.33
N SER A 314 -23.31 -25.62 -35.70
CA SER A 314 -23.14 -27.02 -36.08
C SER A 314 -24.36 -27.90 -35.74
N MET A 315 -25.08 -27.52 -34.67
CA MET A 315 -26.31 -28.20 -34.24
C MET A 315 -27.56 -27.72 -34.97
N THR A 316 -27.53 -26.50 -35.49
CA THR A 316 -28.60 -25.90 -36.27
C THR A 316 -28.13 -25.83 -37.73
N SER A 317 -28.89 -26.21 -38.71
CA SER A 317 -28.49 -26.13 -40.12
C SER A 317 -28.26 -24.69 -40.65
N LEU A 318 -28.05 -23.75 -39.76
CA LEU A 318 -27.81 -22.34 -40.04
C LEU A 318 -26.35 -22.10 -40.47
N ARG A 319 -26.15 -21.21 -41.43
CA ARG A 319 -24.81 -20.76 -41.84
C ARG A 319 -24.61 -19.32 -41.40
N LEU A 320 -23.88 -19.12 -40.32
CA LEU A 320 -23.55 -17.79 -39.84
C LEU A 320 -22.43 -17.18 -40.69
N HIS A 321 -22.62 -15.91 -41.08
CA HIS A 321 -21.60 -15.17 -41.80
C HIS A 321 -20.47 -14.71 -40.82
N PRO A 322 -19.19 -14.71 -41.21
CA PRO A 322 -18.07 -14.25 -40.35
C PRO A 322 -18.26 -12.86 -39.74
N MET A 323 -18.96 -11.95 -40.45
CA MET A 323 -19.28 -10.60 -39.92
C MET A 323 -20.18 -10.65 -38.68
N GLN A 324 -21.02 -11.68 -38.54
CA GLN A 324 -21.89 -11.84 -37.38
C GLN A 324 -21.06 -12.22 -36.11
N TYR A 325 -20.06 -13.05 -36.29
CA TYR A 325 -19.09 -13.34 -35.22
C TYR A 325 -18.32 -12.09 -34.83
N LEU A 326 -17.86 -11.29 -35.80
CA LEU A 326 -17.13 -10.04 -35.53
C LEU A 326 -18.00 -9.05 -34.76
N LEU A 327 -19.30 -8.88 -35.11
CA LEU A 327 -20.20 -7.97 -34.41
C LEU A 327 -20.42 -8.40 -32.93
N VAL A 328 -20.62 -9.71 -32.71
CA VAL A 328 -20.71 -10.23 -31.33
C VAL A 328 -19.39 -10.03 -30.58
N GLY A 329 -18.25 -10.30 -31.20
CA GLY A 329 -16.95 -10.05 -30.60
C GLY A 329 -16.72 -8.57 -30.26
N LEU A 330 -17.16 -7.66 -31.14
CA LEU A 330 -17.11 -6.22 -30.90
C LEU A 330 -18.00 -5.83 -29.70
N SER A 331 -19.19 -6.43 -29.57
CA SER A 331 -20.06 -6.18 -28.42
C SER A 331 -19.41 -6.63 -27.08
N LEU A 332 -18.64 -7.74 -27.13
CA LEU A 332 -17.88 -8.18 -25.96
C LEU A 332 -16.72 -7.21 -25.61
N VAL A 333 -16.09 -6.59 -26.60
CA VAL A 333 -15.11 -5.53 -26.35
C VAL A 333 -15.78 -4.30 -25.75
N MET A 334 -16.95 -3.91 -26.28
CA MET A 334 -17.74 -2.79 -25.73
C MET A 334 -18.22 -3.04 -24.30
N PHE A 335 -18.41 -4.30 -23.89
CA PHE A 335 -18.69 -4.68 -22.51
C PHE A 335 -17.59 -4.18 -21.55
N TYR A 336 -16.30 -4.34 -21.89
CA TYR A 336 -15.19 -3.88 -21.05
C TYR A 336 -15.12 -2.35 -20.96
N LEU A 337 -15.44 -1.64 -22.04
CA LEU A 337 -15.53 -0.19 -22.02
C LEU A 337 -16.69 0.30 -21.15
N LEU A 338 -17.85 -0.35 -21.25
CA LEU A 338 -19.00 -0.06 -20.41
C LEU A 338 -18.72 -0.39 -18.94
N LEU A 339 -18.07 -1.51 -18.69
CA LEU A 339 -17.63 -1.91 -17.35
C LEU A 339 -16.73 -0.84 -16.71
N LEU A 340 -15.73 -0.34 -17.45
CA LEU A 340 -14.86 0.74 -16.98
C LEU A 340 -15.69 1.98 -16.63
N ALA A 341 -16.49 2.48 -17.59
CA ALA A 341 -17.26 3.70 -17.40
C ALA A 341 -18.26 3.62 -16.24
N LEU A 342 -18.94 2.48 -16.07
CA LEU A 342 -19.87 2.29 -14.97
C LEU A 342 -19.15 2.08 -13.63
N SER A 343 -18.00 1.40 -13.62
CA SER A 343 -17.27 1.13 -12.38
C SER A 343 -16.79 2.39 -11.67
N GLU A 344 -16.54 3.46 -12.42
CA GLU A 344 -16.17 4.78 -11.88
C GLU A 344 -17.31 5.44 -11.08
N HIS A 345 -18.56 5.07 -11.32
CA HIS A 345 -19.72 5.71 -10.68
C HIS A 345 -20.45 4.83 -9.68
N ILE A 346 -20.58 3.53 -9.96
CA ILE A 346 -21.40 2.61 -9.16
C ILE A 346 -20.58 1.47 -8.53
N GLY A 347 -19.25 1.52 -8.68
CA GLY A 347 -18.34 0.50 -8.20
C GLY A 347 -18.32 -0.76 -9.07
N PHE A 348 -17.24 -1.55 -8.96
CA PHE A 348 -16.97 -2.65 -9.90
C PHE A 348 -18.06 -3.73 -9.90
N THR A 349 -18.58 -4.14 -8.72
CA THR A 349 -19.58 -5.21 -8.63
C THR A 349 -20.90 -4.88 -9.34
N ALA A 350 -21.44 -3.69 -9.07
CA ALA A 350 -22.67 -3.24 -9.70
C ALA A 350 -22.47 -2.98 -11.20
N ALA A 351 -21.32 -2.43 -11.57
CA ALA A 351 -20.94 -2.21 -12.96
C ALA A 351 -20.84 -3.53 -13.75
N TRP A 352 -20.22 -4.57 -13.18
CA TRP A 352 -20.12 -5.90 -13.78
C TRP A 352 -21.51 -6.49 -14.06
N ILE A 353 -22.37 -6.53 -13.04
CA ILE A 353 -23.73 -7.08 -13.19
C ILE A 353 -24.50 -6.32 -14.28
N THR A 354 -24.44 -4.99 -14.26
CA THR A 354 -25.15 -4.15 -15.22
C THR A 354 -24.61 -4.35 -16.64
N ALA A 355 -23.30 -4.32 -16.82
CA ALA A 355 -22.66 -4.51 -18.12
C ALA A 355 -22.92 -5.92 -18.69
N SER A 356 -22.86 -6.97 -17.86
CA SER A 356 -23.19 -8.36 -18.25
C SER A 356 -24.64 -8.48 -18.71
N LEU A 357 -25.57 -7.92 -17.95
CA LEU A 357 -27.00 -7.95 -18.33
C LEU A 357 -27.24 -7.21 -19.66
N VAL A 358 -26.72 -5.99 -19.79
CA VAL A 358 -26.88 -5.19 -21.01
C VAL A 358 -26.25 -5.89 -22.23
N GLY A 359 -25.00 -6.38 -22.06
CA GLY A 359 -24.28 -7.10 -23.10
C GLY A 359 -24.97 -8.39 -23.55
N ALA A 360 -25.41 -9.21 -22.59
CA ALA A 360 -26.12 -10.46 -22.87
C ALA A 360 -27.48 -10.22 -23.53
N LEU A 361 -28.27 -9.23 -23.07
CA LEU A 361 -29.55 -8.88 -23.66
C LEU A 361 -29.37 -8.34 -25.09
N MET A 362 -28.39 -7.46 -25.31
CA MET A 362 -28.13 -6.91 -26.65
C MET A 362 -27.73 -8.02 -27.65
N ASN A 363 -26.85 -8.94 -27.23
CA ASN A 363 -26.47 -10.08 -28.04
C ASN A 363 -27.65 -11.05 -28.24
N GLY A 364 -28.51 -11.26 -27.24
CA GLY A 364 -29.71 -12.07 -27.34
C GLY A 364 -30.73 -11.55 -28.35
N VAL A 365 -31.00 -10.24 -28.32
CA VAL A 365 -31.88 -9.58 -29.31
C VAL A 365 -31.29 -9.66 -30.72
N TYR A 366 -29.98 -9.41 -30.87
CA TYR A 366 -29.29 -9.54 -32.14
C TYR A 366 -29.36 -10.96 -32.70
N LEU A 367 -29.15 -11.96 -31.86
CA LEU A 367 -29.26 -13.36 -32.25
C LEU A 367 -30.70 -13.76 -32.63
N GLN A 368 -31.68 -13.25 -31.90
CA GLN A 368 -33.08 -13.51 -32.22
C GLN A 368 -33.43 -13.05 -33.63
N ALA A 369 -32.94 -11.90 -34.06
CA ALA A 369 -33.12 -11.39 -35.43
C ALA A 369 -32.47 -12.29 -36.49
N ILE A 370 -31.33 -12.95 -36.16
CA ILE A 370 -30.60 -13.83 -37.08
C ILE A 370 -31.19 -15.25 -37.09
N LEU A 371 -31.40 -15.83 -35.91
CA LEU A 371 -31.83 -17.22 -35.77
C LEU A 371 -33.34 -17.41 -35.97
N GLN A 372 -34.12 -16.33 -35.91
CA GLN A 372 -35.57 -16.32 -35.96
C GLN A 372 -36.22 -17.33 -34.98
N SER A 373 -35.50 -17.62 -33.87
CA SER A 373 -35.87 -18.59 -32.84
C SER A 373 -35.63 -18.03 -31.45
N TRP A 374 -36.69 -17.74 -30.72
CA TRP A 374 -36.60 -17.26 -29.35
C TRP A 374 -35.92 -18.25 -28.40
N ARG A 375 -36.16 -19.56 -28.59
CA ARG A 375 -35.56 -20.61 -27.74
C ARG A 375 -34.05 -20.60 -27.84
N ASN A 376 -33.49 -20.54 -29.04
CA ASN A 376 -32.06 -20.55 -29.27
C ASN A 376 -31.41 -19.24 -28.79
N SER A 377 -32.09 -18.11 -28.98
CA SER A 377 -31.63 -16.80 -28.49
C SER A 377 -31.57 -16.75 -26.95
N ILE A 378 -32.62 -17.22 -26.26
CA ILE A 378 -32.63 -17.29 -24.79
C ILE A 378 -31.55 -18.23 -24.28
N LEU A 379 -31.40 -19.42 -24.89
CA LEU A 379 -30.36 -20.38 -24.50
C LEU A 379 -28.96 -19.74 -24.60
N PHE A 380 -28.71 -19.02 -25.68
CA PHE A 380 -27.44 -18.32 -25.86
C PHE A 380 -27.24 -17.19 -24.84
N THR A 381 -28.24 -16.38 -24.58
CA THR A 381 -28.21 -15.29 -23.59
C THR A 381 -27.90 -15.85 -22.20
N VAL A 382 -28.52 -16.97 -21.83
CA VAL A 382 -28.24 -17.65 -20.55
C VAL A 382 -26.82 -18.22 -20.52
N ALA A 383 -26.35 -18.81 -21.62
CA ALA A 383 -24.99 -19.31 -21.73
C ALA A 383 -23.94 -18.16 -21.58
N LEU A 384 -24.19 -17.00 -22.21
CA LEU A 384 -23.32 -15.83 -22.10
C LEU A 384 -23.27 -15.29 -20.66
N LEU A 385 -24.42 -15.16 -19.99
CA LEU A 385 -24.49 -14.79 -18.59
C LEU A 385 -23.78 -15.81 -17.70
N GLY A 386 -23.85 -17.08 -18.00
CA GLY A 386 -23.11 -18.15 -17.33
C GLY A 386 -21.58 -17.97 -17.47
N LEU A 387 -21.10 -17.65 -18.67
CA LEU A 387 -19.69 -17.33 -18.92
C LEU A 387 -19.25 -16.09 -18.14
N ASP A 388 -20.06 -15.01 -18.13
CA ASP A 388 -19.77 -13.82 -17.34
C ASP A 388 -19.73 -14.12 -15.83
N GLY A 389 -20.61 -15.03 -15.35
CA GLY A 389 -20.59 -15.52 -13.97
C GLY A 389 -19.32 -16.29 -13.62
N VAL A 390 -18.85 -17.17 -14.50
CA VAL A 390 -17.57 -17.87 -14.35
C VAL A 390 -16.39 -16.89 -14.32
N MET A 391 -16.41 -15.90 -15.22
CA MET A 391 -15.39 -14.85 -15.23
C MET A 391 -15.38 -14.03 -13.94
N TRP A 392 -16.55 -13.73 -13.37
CA TRP A 392 -16.67 -13.08 -12.07
C TRP A 392 -16.01 -13.87 -10.95
N VAL A 393 -16.24 -15.19 -10.90
CA VAL A 393 -15.62 -16.07 -9.92
C VAL A 393 -14.10 -16.09 -10.09
N LEU A 394 -13.59 -16.16 -11.33
CA LEU A 394 -12.16 -16.11 -11.65
C LEU A 394 -11.51 -14.81 -11.17
N LEU A 395 -12.17 -13.68 -11.34
CA LEU A 395 -11.65 -12.37 -10.93
C LEU A 395 -11.57 -12.23 -9.41
N ARG A 396 -12.50 -12.85 -8.69
CA ARG A 396 -12.57 -12.76 -7.21
C ARG A 396 -11.61 -13.71 -6.49
N SER A 397 -11.22 -14.82 -7.13
CA SER A 397 -10.26 -15.78 -6.57
C SER A 397 -8.82 -15.35 -6.83
N GLN A 398 -8.28 -14.47 -5.94
CA GLN A 398 -6.96 -13.86 -6.12
C GLN A 398 -5.81 -14.88 -6.20
N ASP A 399 -5.86 -15.93 -5.37
CA ASP A 399 -4.76 -16.91 -5.21
C ASP A 399 -4.85 -18.11 -6.16
N SER A 400 -6.01 -18.38 -6.75
CA SER A 400 -6.27 -19.55 -7.58
C SER A 400 -6.75 -19.23 -8.99
N SER A 401 -6.70 -17.95 -9.41
CA SER A 401 -7.22 -17.50 -10.71
C SER A 401 -6.54 -18.19 -11.90
N LEU A 402 -5.26 -18.49 -11.81
CA LEU A 402 -4.49 -19.18 -12.84
C LEU A 402 -4.87 -20.66 -12.94
N LEU A 403 -5.09 -21.31 -11.81
CA LEU A 403 -5.48 -22.72 -11.71
C LEU A 403 -6.94 -22.91 -12.15
N LEU A 404 -7.84 -22.00 -11.76
CA LEU A 404 -9.24 -21.99 -12.19
C LEU A 404 -9.39 -21.63 -13.68
N GLY A 405 -8.60 -20.65 -14.18
CA GLY A 405 -8.61 -20.28 -15.59
C GLY A 405 -8.15 -21.42 -16.50
N THR A 406 -7.08 -22.14 -16.12
CA THR A 406 -6.65 -23.35 -16.83
C THR A 406 -7.65 -24.50 -16.70
N GLY A 407 -8.32 -24.64 -15.55
CA GLY A 407 -9.39 -25.62 -15.33
C GLY A 407 -10.60 -25.38 -16.22
N VAL A 408 -11.05 -24.11 -16.35
CA VAL A 408 -12.15 -23.73 -17.25
C VAL A 408 -11.80 -24.01 -18.71
N LEU A 409 -10.56 -23.72 -19.12
CA LEU A 409 -10.07 -24.06 -20.47
C LEU A 409 -10.08 -25.57 -20.73
N LEU A 410 -9.64 -26.39 -19.76
CA LEU A 410 -9.64 -27.85 -19.87
C LEU A 410 -11.05 -28.45 -19.93
N VAL A 411 -12.02 -27.87 -19.23
CA VAL A 411 -13.42 -28.35 -19.27
C VAL A 411 -14.13 -27.89 -20.53
N ALA A 412 -13.69 -26.79 -21.15
CA ALA A 412 -14.29 -26.24 -22.38
C ALA A 412 -13.73 -26.90 -23.67
N LEU A 413 -12.56 -27.55 -23.60
CA LEU A 413 -11.93 -28.31 -24.68
C LEU A 413 -12.46 -29.74 -24.70
#